data_8d6f29970599cff24225056265f1d2bb
#
_entry.id   8d6f29970599cff24225056265f1d2bb
#
_cell.length_a   1.000
_cell.length_b   1.000
_cell.length_c   1.000
_cell.angle_alpha   90.00
_cell.angle_beta   90.00
_cell.angle_gamma   90.00
#
_symmetry.space_group_name_H-M   'P 1'
#
loop_
_entity.id
_entity.type
_entity.pdbx_description
1 polymer ?
#
loop_
_entity_poly.entity_id
_entity_poly.type
_entity_poly.pdbx_seq_one_letter_code
_entity_poly.pdbx_strand_id
1 'polypeptide(L)'
;EITGVPPSLWGGFVMNILVATAGCVLGFGLGIVLAFGRRSNLAAYRYPSTAIIELIRSGPLVAWLFIAFILLPDVLNPIWESDVVMRMILIISIFGGCYGAEIIRGGLQAVPFGQIEAATALGLSNMQTKLLVELPNAIRTTLPTIVSLFIGLWKDTTLLYLLGVHEMFNLSTLALTQQKEFLGLTRETLVFAGMAFWIVAFYLSRISLRIES
;
A
#
# COMPACT_ATOMS: atom_id res chain seq x y z
N GLU A 1 -33.99 1.86 -4.34
CA GLU A 1 -32.82 1.79 -3.42
C GLU A 1 -32.04 0.52 -3.78
N ILE A 2 -30.88 0.70 -4.42
CA ILE A 2 -29.91 -0.38 -4.58
C ILE A 2 -29.19 -0.47 -3.22
N THR A 3 -29.76 -1.23 -2.30
CA THR A 3 -29.09 -1.57 -1.05
C THR A 3 -27.98 -2.55 -1.36
N GLY A 4 -26.81 -2.04 -1.71
CA GLY A 4 -25.62 -2.86 -1.90
C GLY A 4 -25.19 -3.52 -0.60
N VAL A 5 -24.56 -4.70 -0.72
CA VAL A 5 -23.93 -5.37 0.43
C VAL A 5 -22.76 -4.48 0.90
N PRO A 6 -22.72 -4.07 2.20
CA PRO A 6 -21.63 -3.24 2.69
C PRO A 6 -20.27 -3.94 2.54
N PRO A 7 -19.19 -3.20 2.31
CA PRO A 7 -17.85 -3.76 2.09
C PRO A 7 -17.36 -4.68 3.21
N SER A 8 -17.80 -4.44 4.45
CA SER A 8 -17.48 -5.28 5.61
C SER A 8 -18.03 -6.73 5.50
N LEU A 9 -19.05 -6.95 4.66
CA LEU A 9 -19.59 -8.28 4.38
C LEU A 9 -18.98 -8.93 3.13
N TRP A 10 -18.14 -8.20 2.39
CA TRP A 10 -17.38 -8.80 1.31
C TRP A 10 -16.31 -9.71 1.91
N GLY A 11 -15.95 -10.78 1.21
CA GLY A 11 -15.05 -11.76 1.81
C GLY A 11 -14.12 -12.43 0.83
N GLY A 12 -13.24 -13.24 1.41
CA GLY A 12 -12.31 -14.10 0.69
C GLY A 12 -11.23 -13.32 -0.06
N PHE A 13 -10.76 -13.96 -1.12
CA PHE A 13 -9.67 -13.48 -1.96
C PHE A 13 -9.92 -12.12 -2.62
N VAL A 14 -11.19 -11.84 -2.96
CA VAL A 14 -11.59 -10.55 -3.55
C VAL A 14 -11.30 -9.39 -2.59
N MET A 15 -11.52 -9.59 -1.27
CA MET A 15 -11.21 -8.59 -0.26
C MET A 15 -9.70 -8.28 -0.23
N ASN A 16 -8.85 -9.30 -0.28
CA ASN A 16 -7.40 -9.10 -0.32
C ASN A 16 -6.97 -8.33 -1.57
N ILE A 17 -7.51 -8.68 -2.75
CA ILE A 17 -7.22 -7.98 -4.01
C ILE A 17 -7.67 -6.52 -3.91
N LEU A 18 -8.87 -6.25 -3.42
CA LEU A 18 -9.42 -4.91 -3.31
C LEU A 18 -8.55 -4.03 -2.40
N VAL A 19 -8.27 -4.53 -1.18
CA VAL A 19 -7.49 -3.78 -0.19
C VAL A 19 -6.05 -3.57 -0.66
N ALA A 20 -5.41 -4.61 -1.22
CA ALA A 20 -4.05 -4.50 -1.75
C ALA A 20 -3.98 -3.51 -2.91
N THR A 21 -4.88 -3.62 -3.89
CA THR A 21 -4.87 -2.75 -5.07
C THR A 21 -5.13 -1.31 -4.69
N ALA A 22 -6.16 -1.05 -3.87
CA ALA A 22 -6.46 0.29 -3.38
C ALA A 22 -5.29 0.86 -2.55
N GLY A 23 -4.74 0.06 -1.63
CA GLY A 23 -3.58 0.43 -0.82
C GLY A 23 -2.35 0.77 -1.65
N CYS A 24 -2.04 -0.04 -2.67
CA CYS A 24 -0.92 0.21 -3.58
C CYS A 24 -1.12 1.47 -4.42
N VAL A 25 -2.29 1.64 -5.04
CA VAL A 25 -2.57 2.80 -5.92
C VAL A 25 -2.58 4.11 -5.13
N LEU A 26 -3.34 4.17 -4.05
CA LEU A 26 -3.41 5.36 -3.20
C LEU A 26 -2.08 5.62 -2.49
N GLY A 27 -1.45 4.56 -1.98
CA GLY A 27 -0.14 4.64 -1.34
C GLY A 27 0.94 5.12 -2.30
N PHE A 28 0.95 4.68 -3.56
CA PHE A 28 1.91 5.14 -4.56
C PHE A 28 1.75 6.64 -4.84
N GLY A 29 0.52 7.12 -5.04
CA GLY A 29 0.24 8.55 -5.21
C GLY A 29 0.70 9.38 -4.01
N LEU A 30 0.36 8.95 -2.79
CA LEU A 30 0.79 9.60 -1.55
C LEU A 30 2.33 9.57 -1.42
N GLY A 31 2.97 8.46 -1.78
CA GLY A 31 4.41 8.31 -1.76
C GLY A 31 5.15 9.32 -2.64
N ILE A 32 4.62 9.59 -3.84
CA ILE A 32 5.17 10.63 -4.73
C ILE A 32 5.08 12.00 -4.06
N VAL A 33 3.92 12.36 -3.51
CA VAL A 33 3.69 13.66 -2.85
C VAL A 33 4.64 13.82 -1.67
N LEU A 34 4.73 12.82 -0.80
CA LEU A 34 5.60 12.84 0.37
C LEU A 34 7.09 12.89 0.01
N ALA A 35 7.52 12.17 -1.06
CA ALA A 35 8.91 12.18 -1.53
C ALA A 35 9.33 13.59 -1.98
N PHE A 36 8.50 14.27 -2.76
CA PHE A 36 8.76 15.65 -3.16
C PHE A 36 8.63 16.64 -2.00
N GLY A 37 7.66 16.43 -1.11
CA GLY A 37 7.50 17.24 0.10
C GLY A 37 8.76 17.18 0.97
N ARG A 38 9.30 15.98 1.24
CA ARG A 38 10.53 15.78 2.03
C ARG A 38 11.77 16.43 1.39
N ARG A 39 11.83 16.49 0.05
CA ARG A 39 12.92 17.16 -0.71
C ARG A 39 12.69 18.65 -0.93
N SER A 40 11.57 19.21 -0.48
CA SER A 40 11.25 20.62 -0.68
C SER A 40 12.20 21.54 0.08
N ASN A 41 12.58 22.65 -0.55
CA ASN A 41 13.30 23.72 0.11
C ASN A 41 12.43 24.52 1.09
N LEU A 42 11.09 24.45 0.91
CA LEU A 42 10.12 25.11 1.78
C LEU A 42 9.89 24.27 3.04
N ALA A 43 10.19 24.87 4.19
CA ALA A 43 10.04 24.22 5.49
C ALA A 43 8.60 23.73 5.76
N ALA A 44 7.60 24.47 5.25
CA ALA A 44 6.19 24.15 5.37
C ALA A 44 5.79 22.81 4.71
N TYR A 45 6.51 22.31 3.72
CA TYR A 45 6.30 21.02 3.09
C TYR A 45 7.27 19.95 3.63
N ARG A 46 8.52 20.34 3.85
CA ARG A 46 9.57 19.42 4.27
C ARG A 46 9.30 18.81 5.65
N TYR A 47 9.03 19.64 6.64
CA TYR A 47 8.86 19.15 8.01
C TYR A 47 7.62 18.25 8.19
N PRO A 48 6.42 18.60 7.72
CA PRO A 48 5.28 17.70 7.83
C PRO A 48 5.48 16.38 7.08
N SER A 49 6.01 16.43 5.86
CA SER A 49 6.29 15.20 5.09
C SER A 49 7.29 14.30 5.82
N THR A 50 8.36 14.89 6.37
CA THR A 50 9.35 14.14 7.14
C THR A 50 8.72 13.53 8.39
N ALA A 51 7.96 14.32 9.15
CA ALA A 51 7.32 13.85 10.38
C ALA A 51 6.35 12.69 10.12
N ILE A 52 5.50 12.78 9.09
CA ILE A 52 4.56 11.72 8.73
C ILE A 52 5.33 10.45 8.33
N ILE A 53 6.33 10.56 7.46
CA ILE A 53 7.12 9.41 7.00
C ILE A 53 7.80 8.71 8.19
N GLU A 54 8.47 9.47 9.06
CA GLU A 54 9.20 8.89 10.19
C GLU A 54 8.27 8.30 11.25
N LEU A 55 7.15 8.98 11.55
CA LEU A 55 6.15 8.48 12.49
C LEU A 55 5.58 7.14 12.03
N ILE A 56 5.10 7.06 10.80
CA ILE A 56 4.45 5.84 10.29
C ILE A 56 5.45 4.69 10.16
N ARG A 57 6.68 4.96 9.73
CA ARG A 57 7.73 3.95 9.56
C ARG A 57 8.38 3.51 10.88
N SER A 58 8.16 4.23 11.97
CA SER A 58 8.67 3.83 13.29
C SER A 58 7.89 2.70 13.95
N GLY A 59 6.65 2.44 13.51
CA GLY A 59 5.78 1.42 14.08
C GLY A 59 5.49 0.28 13.11
N PRO A 60 5.13 -0.92 13.63
CA PRO A 60 4.71 -2.04 12.82
C PRO A 60 3.31 -1.80 12.23
N LEU A 61 3.08 -2.28 10.99
CA LEU A 61 1.78 -2.13 10.33
C LEU A 61 0.61 -2.64 11.18
N VAL A 62 0.81 -3.76 11.88
CA VAL A 62 -0.24 -4.35 12.74
C VAL A 62 -0.71 -3.37 13.82
N ALA A 63 0.20 -2.58 14.42
CA ALA A 63 -0.16 -1.58 15.42
C ALA A 63 -1.02 -0.47 14.79
N TRP A 64 -0.65 0.00 13.60
CA TRP A 64 -1.43 1.00 12.86
C TRP A 64 -2.81 0.49 12.46
N LEU A 65 -2.93 -0.79 12.09
CA LEU A 65 -4.22 -1.42 11.79
C LEU A 65 -5.11 -1.46 13.04
N PHE A 66 -4.57 -1.80 14.22
CA PHE A 66 -5.34 -1.76 15.48
C PHE A 66 -5.76 -0.33 15.86
N ILE A 67 -4.89 0.66 15.66
CA ILE A 67 -5.24 2.08 15.85
C ILE A 67 -6.40 2.47 14.94
N ALA A 68 -6.35 2.08 13.66
CA ALA A 68 -7.44 2.36 12.71
C ALA A 68 -8.72 1.61 13.04
N PHE A 69 -8.62 0.43 13.63
CA PHE A 69 -9.78 -0.35 14.03
C PHE A 69 -10.45 0.21 15.28
N ILE A 70 -9.67 0.54 16.32
CA ILE A 70 -10.16 0.89 17.65
C ILE A 70 -10.36 2.41 17.79
N LEU A 71 -9.37 3.23 17.42
CA LEU A 71 -9.37 4.66 17.73
C LEU A 71 -9.95 5.52 16.58
N LEU A 72 -9.73 5.10 15.34
CA LEU A 72 -10.15 5.91 14.19
C LEU A 72 -11.68 6.09 14.10
N PRO A 73 -12.55 5.13 14.50
CA PRO A 73 -13.98 5.36 14.55
C PRO A 73 -14.38 6.53 15.44
N ASP A 74 -13.76 6.67 16.61
CA ASP A 74 -14.09 7.76 17.55
C ASP A 74 -13.79 9.14 16.95
N VAL A 75 -12.82 9.22 16.06
CA VAL A 75 -12.43 10.47 15.37
C VAL A 75 -13.28 10.73 14.12
N LEU A 76 -13.57 9.70 13.34
CA LEU A 76 -14.23 9.83 12.03
C LEU A 76 -15.76 9.79 12.11
N ASN A 77 -16.33 8.91 12.94
CA ASN A 77 -17.78 8.69 12.95
C ASN A 77 -18.62 9.96 13.30
N PRO A 78 -18.12 10.94 14.09
CA PRO A 78 -18.82 12.21 14.26
C PRO A 78 -18.98 13.02 12.97
N ILE A 79 -18.09 12.76 11.98
CA ILE A 79 -18.06 13.48 10.69
C ILE A 79 -18.63 12.62 9.57
N TRP A 80 -18.29 11.33 9.60
CA TRP A 80 -18.64 10.37 8.57
C TRP A 80 -18.56 8.93 9.13
N GLU A 81 -19.67 8.18 9.06
CA GLU A 81 -19.70 6.75 9.41
C GLU A 81 -18.78 5.97 8.47
N SER A 82 -17.62 5.60 8.98
CA SER A 82 -16.60 4.92 8.19
C SER A 82 -16.68 3.40 8.36
N ASP A 83 -16.81 2.69 7.24
CA ASP A 83 -16.69 1.23 7.21
C ASP A 83 -15.28 0.76 7.61
N VAL A 84 -15.17 -0.40 8.26
CA VAL A 84 -13.90 -0.97 8.71
C VAL A 84 -12.92 -1.17 7.53
N VAL A 85 -13.41 -1.63 6.39
CA VAL A 85 -12.57 -1.86 5.20
C VAL A 85 -11.99 -0.58 4.66
N MET A 86 -12.77 0.51 4.66
CA MET A 86 -12.29 1.84 4.26
C MET A 86 -11.16 2.32 5.15
N ARG A 87 -11.27 2.14 6.47
CA ARG A 87 -10.21 2.49 7.41
C ARG A 87 -8.94 1.65 7.19
N MET A 88 -9.10 0.35 6.88
CA MET A 88 -7.97 -0.52 6.56
C MET A 88 -7.26 -0.08 5.27
N ILE A 89 -8.02 0.24 4.22
CA ILE A 89 -7.46 0.79 2.97
C ILE A 89 -6.70 2.10 3.26
N LEU A 90 -7.27 2.99 4.07
CA LEU A 90 -6.61 4.25 4.43
C LEU A 90 -5.25 4.02 5.10
N ILE A 91 -5.20 3.16 6.12
CA ILE A 91 -3.96 2.88 6.86
C ILE A 91 -2.92 2.16 5.99
N ILE A 92 -3.32 1.15 5.21
CA ILE A 92 -2.41 0.45 4.30
C ILE A 92 -1.87 1.42 3.23
N SER A 93 -2.70 2.35 2.74
CA SER A 93 -2.28 3.38 1.80
C SER A 93 -1.27 4.35 2.41
N ILE A 94 -1.51 4.81 3.63
CA ILE A 94 -0.59 5.72 4.34
C ILE A 94 0.74 4.99 4.63
N PHE A 95 0.67 3.77 5.12
CA PHE A 95 1.85 2.94 5.41
C PHE A 95 2.66 2.68 4.14
N GLY A 96 2.03 2.15 3.10
CA GLY A 96 2.67 1.90 1.81
C GLY A 96 3.21 3.18 1.17
N GLY A 97 2.49 4.30 1.30
CA GLY A 97 2.90 5.61 0.82
C GLY A 97 4.17 6.13 1.52
N CYS A 98 4.29 5.97 2.83
CA CYS A 98 5.48 6.38 3.57
C CYS A 98 6.72 5.56 3.20
N TYR A 99 6.57 4.24 3.01
CA TYR A 99 7.66 3.39 2.51
C TYR A 99 7.99 3.70 1.04
N GLY A 100 6.97 3.87 0.19
CA GLY A 100 7.11 4.27 -1.20
C GLY A 100 7.80 5.64 -1.36
N ALA A 101 7.49 6.59 -0.47
CA ALA A 101 8.14 7.90 -0.47
C ALA A 101 9.67 7.82 -0.33
N GLU A 102 10.17 6.94 0.54
CA GLU A 102 11.62 6.76 0.71
C GLU A 102 12.25 6.05 -0.49
N ILE A 103 11.56 5.08 -1.07
CA ILE A 103 12.02 4.41 -2.30
C ILE A 103 12.12 5.43 -3.45
N ILE A 104 11.06 6.20 -3.67
CA ILE A 104 11.01 7.24 -4.72
C ILE A 104 12.05 8.32 -4.44
N ARG A 105 12.22 8.76 -3.18
CA ARG A 105 13.24 9.73 -2.80
C ARG A 105 14.65 9.24 -3.13
N GLY A 106 14.94 7.96 -2.88
CA GLY A 106 16.20 7.32 -3.30
C GLY A 106 16.38 7.37 -4.81
N GLY A 107 15.35 7.05 -5.58
CA GLY A 107 15.35 7.15 -7.04
C GLY A 107 15.57 8.58 -7.55
N LEU A 108 14.90 9.56 -6.93
CA LEU A 108 15.08 10.98 -7.26
C LEU A 108 16.53 11.47 -6.99
N GLN A 109 17.23 10.89 -6.02
CA GLN A 109 18.64 11.21 -5.76
C GLN A 109 19.59 10.55 -6.76
N ALA A 110 19.19 9.48 -7.39
CA ALA A 110 19.97 8.76 -8.38
C ALA A 110 19.89 9.39 -9.80
N VAL A 111 19.00 10.34 -10.03
CA VAL A 111 18.86 11.02 -11.34
C VAL A 111 20.15 11.83 -11.61
N PRO A 112 20.83 11.59 -12.77
CA PRO A 112 22.05 12.32 -13.13
C PRO A 112 21.79 13.82 -13.24
N PHE A 113 22.65 14.64 -12.61
CA PHE A 113 22.50 16.10 -12.58
C PHE A 113 22.47 16.73 -13.98
N GLY A 114 23.23 16.17 -14.93
CA GLY A 114 23.22 16.63 -16.33
C GLY A 114 21.86 16.53 -17.02
N GLN A 115 20.98 15.61 -16.62
CA GLN A 115 19.61 15.54 -17.15
C GLN A 115 18.76 16.72 -16.66
N ILE A 116 18.99 17.14 -15.41
CA ILE A 116 18.29 18.29 -14.81
C ILE A 116 18.78 19.59 -15.47
N GLU A 117 20.10 19.71 -15.69
CA GLU A 117 20.69 20.86 -16.39
C GLU A 117 20.20 20.96 -17.84
N ALA A 118 20.18 19.83 -18.57
CA ALA A 118 19.67 19.79 -19.94
C ALA A 118 18.19 20.19 -20.01
N ALA A 119 17.37 19.72 -19.09
CA ALA A 119 15.95 20.10 -19.01
C ALA A 119 15.79 21.62 -18.78
N THR A 120 16.61 22.19 -17.91
CA THR A 120 16.61 23.61 -17.61
C THR A 120 17.09 24.43 -18.82
N ALA A 121 18.12 23.96 -19.53
CA ALA A 121 18.63 24.58 -20.75
C ALA A 121 17.59 24.59 -21.89
N LEU A 122 16.69 23.59 -21.92
CA LEU A 122 15.55 23.52 -22.84
C LEU A 122 14.36 24.40 -22.40
N GLY A 123 14.48 25.15 -21.31
CA GLY A 123 13.46 26.08 -20.82
C GLY A 123 12.34 25.43 -19.99
N LEU A 124 12.50 24.20 -19.53
CA LEU A 124 11.53 23.59 -18.62
C LEU A 124 11.54 24.32 -17.27
N SER A 125 10.33 24.61 -16.77
CA SER A 125 10.19 25.11 -15.41
C SER A 125 10.58 24.04 -14.37
N ASN A 126 10.87 24.46 -13.15
CA ASN A 126 11.22 23.54 -12.04
C ASN A 126 10.18 22.42 -11.83
N MET A 127 8.88 22.74 -11.94
CA MET A 127 7.82 21.72 -11.82
C MET A 127 7.81 20.77 -13.03
N GLN A 128 8.01 21.27 -14.24
CA GLN A 128 8.10 20.44 -15.44
C GLN A 128 9.32 19.52 -15.38
N THR A 129 10.47 20.02 -14.96
CA THR A 129 11.69 19.22 -14.77
C THR A 129 11.43 18.09 -13.77
N LYS A 130 10.80 18.39 -12.63
CA LYS A 130 10.45 17.36 -11.62
C LYS A 130 9.50 16.29 -12.15
N LEU A 131 8.44 16.69 -12.85
CA LEU A 131 7.40 15.75 -13.30
C LEU A 131 7.76 15.01 -14.59
N LEU A 132 8.46 15.65 -15.52
CA LEU A 132 8.74 15.09 -16.84
C LEU A 132 10.13 14.44 -16.94
N VAL A 133 11.07 14.79 -16.07
CA VAL A 133 12.43 14.27 -16.11
C VAL A 133 12.79 13.51 -14.84
N GLU A 134 12.74 14.15 -13.67
CA GLU A 134 13.18 13.51 -12.42
C GLU A 134 12.28 12.33 -12.03
N LEU A 135 10.97 12.53 -11.99
CA LEU A 135 10.03 11.50 -11.50
C LEU A 135 10.00 10.23 -12.37
N PRO A 136 9.89 10.31 -13.70
CA PRO A 136 9.91 9.11 -14.55
C PRO A 136 11.22 8.32 -14.42
N ASN A 137 12.36 9.01 -14.38
CA ASN A 137 13.65 8.38 -14.19
C ASN A 137 13.78 7.73 -12.81
N ALA A 138 13.33 8.41 -11.75
CA ALA A 138 13.31 7.87 -10.40
C ALA A 138 12.45 6.62 -10.30
N ILE A 139 11.23 6.64 -10.85
CA ILE A 139 10.33 5.48 -10.86
C ILE A 139 10.99 4.33 -11.61
N ARG A 140 11.53 4.58 -12.80
CA ARG A 140 12.18 3.54 -13.61
C ARG A 140 13.34 2.87 -12.85
N THR A 141 14.16 3.66 -12.19
CA THR A 141 15.31 3.14 -11.42
C THR A 141 14.88 2.35 -10.19
N THR A 142 13.76 2.73 -9.55
CA THR A 142 13.28 2.10 -8.31
C THR A 142 12.15 1.12 -8.52
N LEU A 143 11.75 0.86 -9.76
CA LEU A 143 10.60 0.00 -10.08
C LEU A 143 10.66 -1.39 -9.44
N PRO A 144 11.81 -2.11 -9.41
CA PRO A 144 11.91 -3.40 -8.74
C PRO A 144 11.60 -3.31 -7.24
N THR A 145 12.09 -2.28 -6.59
CA THR A 145 11.86 -2.05 -5.16
C THR A 145 10.40 -1.66 -4.88
N ILE A 146 9.77 -0.88 -5.78
CA ILE A 146 8.34 -0.54 -5.70
C ILE A 146 7.49 -1.81 -5.84
N VAL A 147 7.81 -2.69 -6.79
CA VAL A 147 7.08 -3.96 -6.95
C VAL A 147 7.27 -4.84 -5.71
N SER A 148 8.47 -4.89 -5.15
CA SER A 148 8.73 -5.62 -3.89
C SER A 148 7.91 -5.08 -2.73
N LEU A 149 7.74 -3.75 -2.61
CA LEU A 149 6.85 -3.12 -1.65
C LEU A 149 5.40 -3.56 -1.86
N PHE A 150 4.91 -3.57 -3.10
CA PHE A 150 3.54 -3.97 -3.42
C PHE A 150 3.28 -5.45 -3.11
N ILE A 151 4.26 -6.32 -3.37
CA ILE A 151 4.19 -7.74 -2.96
C ILE A 151 4.15 -7.86 -1.43
N GLY A 152 4.87 -7.01 -0.72
CA GLY A 152 4.80 -6.91 0.74
C GLY A 152 3.39 -6.55 1.21
N LEU A 153 2.84 -5.44 0.71
CA LEU A 153 1.49 -4.97 1.06
C LEU A 153 0.41 -6.00 0.69
N TRP A 154 0.57 -6.71 -0.44
CA TRP A 154 -0.29 -7.84 -0.80
C TRP A 154 -0.34 -8.90 0.30
N LYS A 155 0.82 -9.32 0.80
CA LYS A 155 0.91 -10.31 1.88
C LYS A 155 0.37 -9.75 3.20
N ASP A 156 0.59 -8.49 3.47
CA ASP A 156 0.18 -7.82 4.69
C ASP A 156 -1.33 -7.68 4.81
N THR A 157 -2.10 -7.84 3.73
CA THR A 157 -3.57 -7.92 3.81
C THR A 157 -4.06 -9.11 4.65
N THR A 158 -3.24 -10.13 4.87
CA THR A 158 -3.55 -11.23 5.80
C THR A 158 -3.67 -10.77 7.25
N LEU A 159 -3.05 -9.64 7.63
CA LEU A 159 -3.16 -9.08 8.98
C LEU A 159 -4.58 -8.62 9.31
N LEU A 160 -5.42 -8.40 8.31
CA LEU A 160 -6.86 -8.07 8.48
C LEU A 160 -7.62 -9.19 9.18
N TYR A 161 -7.11 -10.44 9.13
CA TYR A 161 -7.59 -11.56 9.91
C TYR A 161 -7.70 -11.23 11.41
N LEU A 162 -6.68 -10.54 11.95
CA LEU A 162 -6.62 -10.19 13.37
C LEU A 162 -7.74 -9.22 13.81
N LEU A 163 -8.34 -8.53 12.85
CA LEU A 163 -9.39 -7.54 13.05
C LEU A 163 -10.79 -8.09 12.73
N GLY A 164 -10.89 -9.39 12.45
CA GLY A 164 -12.15 -10.05 12.11
C GLY A 164 -12.70 -9.72 10.73
N VAL A 165 -11.90 -9.12 9.85
CA VAL A 165 -12.29 -8.89 8.45
C VAL A 165 -12.33 -10.23 7.73
N HIS A 166 -13.40 -10.50 6.98
CA HIS A 166 -13.62 -11.75 6.26
C HIS A 166 -12.77 -11.84 4.98
N GLU A 167 -11.45 -11.66 5.12
CA GLU A 167 -10.50 -11.89 4.05
C GLU A 167 -10.21 -13.41 3.89
N MET A 168 -9.42 -13.79 2.90
CA MET A 168 -9.22 -15.19 2.54
C MET A 168 -8.66 -16.05 3.68
N PHE A 169 -7.72 -15.54 4.47
CA PHE A 169 -7.12 -16.28 5.58
C PHE A 169 -8.12 -16.48 6.71
N ASN A 170 -8.95 -15.47 7.01
CA ASN A 170 -10.04 -15.58 7.98
C ASN A 170 -11.07 -16.63 7.55
N LEU A 171 -11.51 -16.58 6.28
CA LEU A 171 -12.47 -17.57 5.77
C LEU A 171 -11.88 -18.98 5.79
N SER A 172 -10.61 -19.15 5.44
CA SER A 172 -9.96 -20.46 5.41
C SER A 172 -9.75 -21.07 6.81
N THR A 173 -9.58 -20.25 7.85
CA THR A 173 -9.27 -20.72 9.20
C THR A 173 -10.47 -20.80 10.13
N LEU A 174 -11.42 -19.87 10.02
CA LEU A 174 -12.56 -19.78 10.92
C LEU A 174 -13.88 -20.12 10.25
N ALA A 175 -14.24 -19.45 9.16
CA ALA A 175 -15.59 -19.56 8.61
C ALA A 175 -15.85 -20.93 7.96
N LEU A 176 -14.91 -21.43 7.15
CA LEU A 176 -15.07 -22.75 6.48
C LEU A 176 -14.94 -23.90 7.47
N THR A 177 -14.01 -23.82 8.41
CA THR A 177 -13.75 -24.92 9.35
C THR A 177 -14.86 -25.13 10.37
N GLN A 178 -15.80 -24.20 10.50
CA GLN A 178 -17.01 -24.34 11.31
C GLN A 178 -18.15 -25.08 10.57
N GLN A 179 -18.06 -25.26 9.25
CA GLN A 179 -19.04 -26.00 8.47
C GLN A 179 -18.78 -27.50 8.58
N LYS A 180 -19.84 -28.30 8.67
CA LYS A 180 -19.74 -29.76 8.88
C LYS A 180 -18.84 -30.45 7.87
N GLU A 181 -18.87 -30.00 6.62
CA GLU A 181 -18.12 -30.58 5.50
C GLU A 181 -16.61 -30.31 5.60
N PHE A 182 -16.20 -29.25 6.33
CA PHE A 182 -14.81 -28.82 6.50
C PHE A 182 -14.27 -29.00 7.92
N LEU A 183 -15.05 -29.68 8.80
CA LEU A 183 -14.60 -29.95 10.16
C LEU A 183 -13.31 -30.79 10.15
N GLY A 184 -12.26 -30.27 10.79
CA GLY A 184 -10.97 -30.95 10.88
C GLY A 184 -10.01 -30.68 9.71
N LEU A 185 -10.43 -29.99 8.65
CA LEU A 185 -9.64 -29.69 7.46
C LEU A 185 -8.89 -28.34 7.52
N THR A 186 -8.64 -27.80 8.72
CA THR A 186 -7.97 -26.49 8.89
C THR A 186 -6.58 -26.43 8.23
N ARG A 187 -5.86 -27.54 8.20
CA ARG A 187 -4.52 -27.60 7.58
C ARG A 187 -4.61 -27.46 6.07
N GLU A 188 -5.54 -28.16 5.46
CA GLU A 188 -5.78 -28.17 4.02
C GLU A 188 -6.24 -26.79 3.53
N THR A 189 -7.17 -26.16 4.27
CA THR A 189 -7.65 -24.83 3.93
C THR A 189 -6.55 -23.76 4.07
N LEU A 190 -5.67 -23.87 5.07
CA LEU A 190 -4.51 -23.02 5.23
C LEU A 190 -3.49 -23.18 4.08
N VAL A 191 -3.21 -24.42 3.68
CA VAL A 191 -2.33 -24.69 2.54
C VAL A 191 -2.90 -24.08 1.27
N PHE A 192 -4.19 -24.23 1.05
CA PHE A 192 -4.90 -23.64 -0.10
C PHE A 192 -4.78 -22.10 -0.10
N ALA A 193 -5.06 -21.45 1.03
CA ALA A 193 -4.89 -20.00 1.17
C ALA A 193 -3.45 -19.57 0.91
N GLY A 194 -2.48 -20.27 1.52
CA GLY A 194 -1.06 -19.99 1.32
C GLY A 194 -0.62 -20.12 -0.15
N MET A 195 -1.11 -21.14 -0.85
CA MET A 195 -0.85 -21.32 -2.28
C MET A 195 -1.44 -20.19 -3.13
N ALA A 196 -2.65 -19.72 -2.83
CA ALA A 196 -3.27 -18.61 -3.54
C ALA A 196 -2.45 -17.30 -3.37
N PHE A 197 -2.01 -16.99 -2.14
CA PHE A 197 -1.13 -15.85 -1.90
C PHE A 197 0.22 -15.99 -2.61
N TRP A 198 0.78 -17.20 -2.59
CA TRP A 198 2.06 -17.48 -3.25
C TRP A 198 1.98 -17.31 -4.76
N ILE A 199 0.92 -17.81 -5.41
CA ILE A 199 0.72 -17.68 -6.87
C ILE A 199 0.76 -16.22 -7.29
N VAL A 200 0.01 -15.35 -6.61
CA VAL A 200 -0.03 -13.91 -6.93
C VAL A 200 1.34 -13.26 -6.70
N ALA A 201 1.96 -13.51 -5.55
CA ALA A 201 3.27 -12.96 -5.23
C ALA A 201 4.35 -13.43 -6.22
N PHE A 202 4.32 -14.70 -6.59
CA PHE A 202 5.23 -15.28 -7.59
C PHE A 202 5.04 -14.63 -8.97
N TYR A 203 3.80 -14.45 -9.40
CA TYR A 203 3.51 -13.84 -10.69
C TYR A 203 3.96 -12.37 -10.75
N LEU A 204 3.67 -11.60 -9.70
CA LEU A 204 4.13 -10.22 -9.58
C LEU A 204 5.67 -10.13 -9.57
N SER A 205 6.35 -11.03 -8.85
CA SER A 205 7.81 -11.09 -8.85
C SER A 205 8.38 -11.39 -10.24
N ARG A 206 7.75 -12.30 -11.00
CA ARG A 206 8.18 -12.62 -12.37
C ARG A 206 7.99 -11.44 -13.34
N ILE A 207 6.92 -10.67 -13.17
CA ILE A 207 6.71 -9.43 -13.93
C ILE A 207 7.84 -8.44 -13.63
N SER A 208 8.18 -8.23 -12.34
CA SER A 208 9.27 -7.34 -11.94
C SER A 208 10.57 -7.68 -12.66
N LEU A 209 10.98 -8.95 -12.63
CA LEU A 209 12.21 -9.42 -13.29
C LEU A 209 12.23 -9.18 -14.81
N ARG A 210 11.07 -9.23 -15.47
CA ARG A 210 10.97 -8.92 -16.91
C ARG A 210 11.07 -7.44 -17.24
N ILE A 211 10.77 -6.60 -16.28
CA ILE A 211 10.85 -5.14 -16.47
C ILE A 211 12.29 -4.65 -16.23
N GLU A 212 13.07 -5.42 -15.45
CA GLU A 212 14.49 -5.14 -15.18
C GLU A 212 15.39 -5.51 -16.38
N SER A 213 15.00 -6.49 -17.18
CA SER A 213 15.75 -6.97 -18.37
C SER A 213 15.46 -6.09 -19.59
#